data_54021ae96bcaf009da7706e9edede4d3
#
_entry.id   54021ae96bcaf009da7706e9edede4d3
#
_cell.length_a   1.000
_cell.length_b   1.000
_cell.length_c   1.000
_cell.angle_alpha   90.00
_cell.angle_beta   90.00
_cell.angle_gamma   90.00
#
_symmetry.space_group_name_H-M   'P 1'
#
loop_
_entity.id
_entity.type
_entity.pdbx_description
1 polymer ?
#
loop_
_entity_poly.entity_id
_entity_poly.type
_entity_poly.pdbx_seq_one_letter_code
_entity_poly.pdbx_strand_id
1 'polypeptide(L)'
;MTDLHRLSIRELSEGLAGAKFSSRELTEHYLKRIAKLDTQVKSYVTVTAEQALAQADAADASIKAGTATALTGVPIAHKDIFCTQGIKTSAGSKMLDNFISPYDATVVAKGKAAGLVTLGKVNMDEFAMGSTSENSFYGATANPWNLSHVPGGSSGGSAAAVAADLAPFATGTDTGGSIRQPASFCGLTGLKPTYGRVSRFGMIAYASSLDQGGPMAHSAEDCAYLMNVMAGHDAKDSTSVEKDVDDYVANLNGKAVKGLRIGIPKQYFNVAGLDADVKARVEESLKKLEEMGATLVEIDLNMTEAYVPTYYLIAPAEASSNLSRYDGVRYGYRADNPVDLMDLYKRSRSEGFGAEVQRRILIGTYALSAGYYDAYYVKAQKVRRLIQQDFLKAFESVDVIAAPAAPTTAYKIGANLSPVEMYLGDIYTIAVNLAGLPAINAPVGFDKDNLPVGLQLIGNYWSESQLLSVVHQYQQATDWHTKRAAIAEENA
;
A
#
# COMPACT_ATOMS: atom_id res chain seq x y z
N MET A 1 -25.51 -12.39 -17.00
CA MET A 1 -24.26 -11.72 -17.45
C MET A 1 -23.21 -12.12 -16.45
N THR A 2 -22.02 -12.50 -16.89
CA THR A 2 -20.91 -12.81 -15.96
C THR A 2 -20.57 -11.53 -15.20
N ASP A 3 -20.47 -11.62 -13.88
CA ASP A 3 -20.10 -10.47 -13.04
C ASP A 3 -18.61 -10.17 -13.24
N LEU A 4 -18.28 -9.31 -14.21
CA LEU A 4 -16.91 -9.02 -14.65
C LEU A 4 -15.99 -8.58 -13.50
N HIS A 5 -16.54 -7.92 -12.48
CA HIS A 5 -15.81 -7.48 -11.29
C HIS A 5 -15.38 -8.62 -10.35
N ARG A 6 -15.90 -9.85 -10.56
CA ARG A 6 -15.54 -11.04 -9.78
C ARG A 6 -14.38 -11.82 -10.37
N LEU A 7 -14.02 -11.52 -11.61
CA LEU A 7 -12.97 -12.23 -12.32
C LEU A 7 -11.59 -11.82 -11.76
N SER A 8 -10.70 -12.80 -11.61
CA SER A 8 -9.28 -12.57 -11.34
C SER A 8 -8.60 -11.87 -12.51
N ILE A 9 -7.43 -11.29 -12.29
CA ILE A 9 -6.64 -10.64 -13.36
C ILE A 9 -6.34 -11.62 -14.49
N ARG A 10 -6.07 -12.88 -14.18
CA ARG A 10 -5.89 -13.94 -15.17
C ARG A 10 -7.15 -14.09 -16.03
N GLU A 11 -8.32 -14.26 -15.40
CA GLU A 11 -9.57 -14.45 -16.11
C GLU A 11 -9.97 -13.22 -16.93
N LEU A 12 -9.70 -12.00 -16.42
CA LEU A 12 -9.89 -10.76 -17.18
C LEU A 12 -8.98 -10.73 -18.41
N SER A 13 -7.70 -11.05 -18.26
CA SER A 13 -6.72 -11.13 -19.34
C SER A 13 -7.13 -12.15 -20.42
N GLU A 14 -7.48 -13.37 -20.00
CA GLU A 14 -7.95 -14.43 -20.90
C GLU A 14 -9.27 -14.07 -21.58
N GLY A 15 -10.17 -13.41 -20.85
CA GLY A 15 -11.46 -12.94 -21.38
C GLY A 15 -11.28 -11.89 -22.48
N LEU A 16 -10.41 -10.91 -22.26
CA LEU A 16 -10.06 -9.88 -23.25
C LEU A 16 -9.36 -10.49 -24.47
N ALA A 17 -8.35 -11.32 -24.26
CA ALA A 17 -7.63 -11.99 -25.35
C ALA A 17 -8.55 -12.92 -26.18
N GLY A 18 -9.48 -13.58 -25.52
CA GLY A 18 -10.49 -14.47 -26.14
C GLY A 18 -11.72 -13.75 -26.68
N ALA A 19 -11.76 -12.40 -26.65
CA ALA A 19 -12.89 -11.57 -27.08
C ALA A 19 -14.25 -11.97 -26.47
N LYS A 20 -14.24 -12.45 -25.19
CA LYS A 20 -15.47 -12.73 -24.42
C LYS A 20 -16.18 -11.43 -24.02
N PHE A 21 -15.42 -10.38 -23.85
CA PHE A 21 -15.83 -8.98 -23.62
C PHE A 21 -14.70 -8.06 -24.11
N SER A 22 -15.01 -6.81 -24.39
CA SER A 22 -14.05 -5.78 -24.76
C SER A 22 -13.50 -5.06 -23.53
N SER A 23 -12.34 -4.41 -23.69
CA SER A 23 -11.80 -3.51 -22.65
C SER A 23 -12.75 -2.35 -22.36
N ARG A 24 -13.45 -1.86 -23.39
CA ARG A 24 -14.46 -0.82 -23.23
C ARG A 24 -15.62 -1.28 -22.36
N GLU A 25 -16.19 -2.47 -22.63
CA GLU A 25 -17.27 -3.05 -21.79
C GLU A 25 -16.84 -3.25 -20.35
N LEU A 26 -15.61 -3.78 -20.14
CA LEU A 26 -15.03 -3.96 -18.81
C LEU A 26 -14.84 -2.62 -18.08
N THR A 27 -14.31 -1.60 -18.77
CA THR A 27 -14.09 -0.27 -18.20
C THR A 27 -15.42 0.40 -17.85
N GLU A 28 -16.42 0.34 -18.74
CA GLU A 28 -17.76 0.86 -18.47
C GLU A 28 -18.43 0.17 -17.28
N HIS A 29 -18.21 -1.15 -17.11
CA HIS A 29 -18.69 -1.89 -15.96
C HIS A 29 -18.12 -1.34 -14.65
N TYR A 30 -16.80 -1.14 -14.55
CA TYR A 30 -16.18 -0.56 -13.35
C TYR A 30 -16.59 0.89 -13.13
N LEU A 31 -16.67 1.71 -14.16
CA LEU A 31 -17.12 3.10 -14.02
C LEU A 31 -18.57 3.21 -13.51
N LYS A 32 -19.46 2.31 -13.92
CA LYS A 32 -20.84 2.23 -13.38
C LYS A 32 -20.83 1.84 -11.91
N ARG A 33 -20.01 0.85 -11.51
CA ARG A 33 -19.86 0.47 -10.11
C ARG A 33 -19.33 1.62 -9.26
N ILE A 34 -18.28 2.33 -9.73
CA ILE A 34 -17.75 3.52 -9.05
C ILE A 34 -18.85 4.56 -8.85
N ALA A 35 -19.58 4.91 -9.91
CA ALA A 35 -20.64 5.91 -9.85
C ALA A 35 -21.75 5.55 -8.85
N LYS A 36 -22.06 4.26 -8.69
CA LYS A 36 -23.11 3.77 -7.78
C LYS A 36 -22.62 3.65 -6.33
N LEU A 37 -21.47 3.05 -6.09
CA LEU A 37 -21.05 2.58 -4.76
C LEU A 37 -20.05 3.52 -4.09
N ASP A 38 -19.23 4.26 -4.86
CA ASP A 38 -18.17 5.07 -4.25
C ASP A 38 -18.68 6.29 -3.48
N THR A 39 -19.94 6.69 -3.68
CA THR A 39 -20.61 7.70 -2.83
C THR A 39 -20.66 7.28 -1.36
N GLN A 40 -20.66 5.98 -1.07
CA GLN A 40 -20.65 5.43 0.29
C GLN A 40 -19.23 5.14 0.76
N VAL A 41 -18.37 4.58 -0.11
CA VAL A 41 -16.99 4.17 0.21
C VAL A 41 -16.03 5.36 0.23
N LYS A 42 -16.21 6.32 -0.69
CA LYS A 42 -15.36 7.52 -0.85
C LYS A 42 -13.88 7.16 -1.09
N SER A 43 -13.67 6.14 -1.90
CA SER A 43 -12.33 5.65 -2.21
C SER A 43 -11.65 6.43 -3.32
N TYR A 44 -12.40 7.09 -4.23
CA TYR A 44 -11.84 7.90 -5.31
C TYR A 44 -11.80 9.40 -4.98
N VAL A 45 -10.68 10.03 -5.32
CA VAL A 45 -10.50 11.51 -5.33
C VAL A 45 -10.82 12.06 -6.71
N THR A 46 -10.41 11.34 -7.75
CA THR A 46 -10.61 11.72 -9.16
C THR A 46 -10.94 10.49 -9.98
N VAL A 47 -12.09 10.47 -10.64
CA VAL A 47 -12.46 9.45 -11.63
C VAL A 47 -12.15 10.00 -13.01
N THR A 48 -11.43 9.22 -13.83
CA THR A 48 -10.94 9.65 -15.17
C THR A 48 -11.71 8.97 -16.28
N ALA A 49 -13.05 9.06 -16.26
CA ALA A 49 -13.95 8.28 -17.12
C ALA A 49 -13.64 8.45 -18.63
N GLU A 50 -13.50 9.68 -19.13
CA GLU A 50 -13.21 9.93 -20.55
C GLU A 50 -11.86 9.36 -20.98
N GLN A 51 -10.83 9.56 -20.14
CA GLN A 51 -9.48 9.05 -20.42
C GLN A 51 -9.46 7.52 -20.33
N ALA A 52 -10.16 6.92 -19.36
CA ALA A 52 -10.26 5.47 -19.20
C ALA A 52 -10.93 4.83 -20.43
N LEU A 53 -12.02 5.39 -20.91
CA LEU A 53 -12.70 4.89 -22.12
C LEU A 53 -11.83 5.03 -23.37
N ALA A 54 -11.10 6.14 -23.52
CA ALA A 54 -10.16 6.30 -24.65
C ALA A 54 -8.99 5.29 -24.56
N GLN A 55 -8.47 5.00 -23.36
CA GLN A 55 -7.46 3.96 -23.16
C GLN A 55 -8.00 2.56 -23.45
N ALA A 56 -9.26 2.30 -23.07
CA ALA A 56 -9.92 1.03 -23.34
C ALA A 56 -10.12 0.80 -24.84
N ASP A 57 -10.56 1.84 -25.60
CA ASP A 57 -10.69 1.77 -27.06
C ASP A 57 -9.31 1.48 -27.72
N ALA A 58 -8.24 2.11 -27.24
CA ALA A 58 -6.89 1.85 -27.72
C ALA A 58 -6.41 0.41 -27.37
N ALA A 59 -6.77 -0.10 -26.20
CA ALA A 59 -6.48 -1.48 -25.80
C ALA A 59 -7.24 -2.48 -26.70
N ASP A 60 -8.50 -2.27 -26.99
CA ASP A 60 -9.30 -3.10 -27.90
C ASP A 60 -8.68 -3.11 -29.31
N ALA A 61 -8.19 -1.97 -29.78
CA ALA A 61 -7.47 -1.90 -31.05
C ALA A 61 -6.15 -2.71 -31.03
N SER A 62 -5.40 -2.65 -29.93
CA SER A 62 -4.15 -3.41 -29.74
C SER A 62 -4.41 -4.91 -29.68
N ILE A 63 -5.46 -5.34 -28.99
CA ILE A 63 -5.87 -6.76 -28.92
C ILE A 63 -6.22 -7.26 -30.32
N LYS A 64 -7.02 -6.51 -31.06
CA LYS A 64 -7.39 -6.84 -32.44
C LYS A 64 -6.20 -6.90 -33.40
N ALA A 65 -5.19 -6.05 -33.18
CA ALA A 65 -3.97 -6.03 -33.98
C ALA A 65 -2.95 -7.13 -33.60
N GLY A 66 -3.19 -7.88 -32.51
CA GLY A 66 -2.26 -8.90 -32.01
C GLY A 66 -0.99 -8.34 -31.35
N THR A 67 -1.03 -7.08 -30.89
CA THR A 67 0.11 -6.40 -30.20
C THR A 67 -0.11 -6.27 -28.69
N ALA A 68 -1.16 -6.91 -28.15
CA ALA A 68 -1.51 -6.86 -26.74
C ALA A 68 -0.49 -7.55 -25.84
N THR A 69 -0.29 -7.04 -24.63
CA THR A 69 0.37 -7.73 -23.52
C THR A 69 -0.68 -8.47 -22.67
N ALA A 70 -0.23 -9.24 -21.67
CA ALA A 70 -1.14 -9.93 -20.73
C ALA A 70 -2.08 -8.98 -19.96
N LEU A 71 -1.72 -7.70 -19.78
CA LEU A 71 -2.54 -6.74 -19.02
C LEU A 71 -3.20 -5.68 -19.89
N THR A 72 -3.09 -5.79 -21.22
CA THR A 72 -3.71 -4.83 -22.12
C THR A 72 -5.23 -4.83 -21.96
N GLY A 73 -5.78 -3.67 -21.58
CA GLY A 73 -7.20 -3.45 -21.38
C GLY A 73 -7.73 -3.74 -19.97
N VAL A 74 -6.87 -4.19 -19.06
CA VAL A 74 -7.26 -4.43 -17.65
C VAL A 74 -7.28 -3.09 -16.88
N PRO A 75 -8.37 -2.75 -16.16
CA PRO A 75 -8.47 -1.51 -15.39
C PRO A 75 -7.59 -1.51 -14.15
N ILE A 76 -7.12 -0.32 -13.71
CA ILE A 76 -6.33 -0.10 -12.50
C ILE A 76 -6.72 1.21 -11.82
N ALA A 77 -6.63 1.25 -10.47
CA ALA A 77 -6.69 2.47 -9.67
C ALA A 77 -5.30 2.84 -9.15
N HIS A 78 -4.94 4.13 -9.19
CA HIS A 78 -3.66 4.60 -8.67
C HIS A 78 -3.86 5.41 -7.39
N LYS A 79 -3.12 5.06 -6.32
CA LYS A 79 -3.04 5.91 -5.12
C LYS A 79 -2.67 7.33 -5.53
N ASP A 80 -3.32 8.32 -4.93
CA ASP A 80 -3.18 9.73 -5.35
C ASP A 80 -1.84 10.37 -5.00
N ILE A 81 -0.85 9.57 -4.68
CA ILE A 81 0.54 9.94 -4.48
C ILE A 81 1.40 9.78 -5.74
N PHE A 82 0.95 8.95 -6.72
CA PHE A 82 1.67 8.75 -7.97
C PHE A 82 1.29 9.81 -8.99
N CYS A 83 2.26 10.63 -9.41
CA CYS A 83 2.08 11.59 -10.49
C CYS A 83 1.55 10.89 -11.75
N THR A 84 0.45 11.39 -12.29
CA THR A 84 -0.20 10.84 -13.48
C THR A 84 -0.42 11.98 -14.46
N GLN A 85 0.27 11.95 -15.59
CA GLN A 85 0.29 13.05 -16.55
C GLN A 85 -1.12 13.48 -16.99
N GLY A 86 -1.39 14.78 -16.89
CA GLY A 86 -2.67 15.38 -17.24
C GLY A 86 -3.79 15.16 -16.23
N ILE A 87 -3.51 14.48 -15.10
CA ILE A 87 -4.48 14.17 -14.05
C ILE A 87 -4.06 14.84 -12.74
N LYS A 88 -5.04 15.31 -11.97
CA LYS A 88 -4.82 15.85 -10.64
C LYS A 88 -4.13 14.80 -9.75
N THR A 89 -3.08 15.23 -9.06
CA THR A 89 -2.34 14.40 -8.11
C THR A 89 -2.10 15.21 -6.84
N SER A 90 -2.94 14.97 -5.84
CA SER A 90 -3.01 15.85 -4.66
C SER A 90 -2.32 15.30 -3.41
N ALA A 91 -1.95 14.01 -3.39
CA ALA A 91 -1.48 13.32 -2.19
C ALA A 91 -2.46 13.45 -1.00
N GLY A 92 -3.77 13.54 -1.27
CA GLY A 92 -4.81 13.72 -0.24
C GLY A 92 -4.77 15.08 0.46
N SER A 93 -4.09 16.10 -0.11
CA SER A 93 -3.81 17.39 0.52
C SER A 93 -4.39 18.59 -0.22
N LYS A 94 -4.89 19.56 0.53
CA LYS A 94 -5.20 20.90 0.01
C LYS A 94 -3.97 21.56 -0.62
N MET A 95 -2.78 21.28 -0.11
CA MET A 95 -1.52 21.82 -0.63
C MET A 95 -1.34 21.54 -2.13
N LEU A 96 -1.83 20.41 -2.63
CA LEU A 96 -1.69 19.98 -4.03
C LEU A 96 -3.05 19.82 -4.75
N ASP A 97 -4.15 20.32 -4.21
CA ASP A 97 -5.48 20.18 -4.83
C ASP A 97 -5.57 20.80 -6.24
N ASN A 98 -4.74 21.79 -6.52
CA ASN A 98 -4.65 22.44 -7.83
C ASN A 98 -3.53 21.88 -8.74
N PHE A 99 -2.83 20.82 -8.32
CA PHE A 99 -1.69 20.29 -9.07
C PHE A 99 -2.12 19.24 -10.10
N ILE A 100 -2.01 19.61 -11.37
CA ILE A 100 -2.13 18.68 -12.51
C ILE A 100 -0.72 18.26 -12.89
N SER A 101 -0.43 16.96 -12.79
CA SER A 101 0.92 16.46 -13.04
C SER A 101 1.33 16.61 -14.51
N PRO A 102 2.50 17.20 -14.80
CA PRO A 102 3.01 17.32 -16.17
C PRO A 102 3.71 16.06 -16.68
N TYR A 103 3.87 15.02 -15.84
CA TYR A 103 4.56 13.77 -16.17
C TYR A 103 3.96 12.59 -15.41
N ASP A 104 4.27 11.38 -15.87
CA ASP A 104 3.92 10.14 -15.16
C ASP A 104 5.02 9.72 -14.18
N ALA A 105 4.62 9.19 -13.04
CA ALA A 105 5.48 8.36 -12.22
C ALA A 105 5.90 7.11 -13.01
N THR A 106 7.09 6.58 -12.75
CA THR A 106 7.59 5.38 -13.45
C THR A 106 6.62 4.21 -13.35
N VAL A 107 6.00 3.99 -12.19
CA VAL A 107 4.97 2.97 -11.99
C VAL A 107 3.77 3.17 -12.93
N VAL A 108 3.31 4.41 -13.08
CA VAL A 108 2.20 4.74 -13.98
C VAL A 108 2.60 4.58 -15.44
N ALA A 109 3.79 5.06 -15.82
CA ALA A 109 4.31 4.94 -17.18
C ALA A 109 4.47 3.45 -17.61
N LYS A 110 5.01 2.61 -16.71
CA LYS A 110 5.10 1.15 -16.93
C LYS A 110 3.72 0.52 -17.07
N GLY A 111 2.75 0.92 -16.23
CA GLY A 111 1.36 0.46 -16.32
C GLY A 111 0.72 0.80 -17.68
N LYS A 112 0.87 2.04 -18.13
CA LYS A 112 0.41 2.47 -19.46
C LYS A 112 1.09 1.68 -20.58
N ALA A 113 2.40 1.46 -20.49
CA ALA A 113 3.14 0.66 -21.47
C ALA A 113 2.71 -0.82 -21.48
N ALA A 114 2.24 -1.35 -20.36
CA ALA A 114 1.63 -2.68 -20.27
C ALA A 114 0.17 -2.71 -20.75
N GLY A 115 -0.40 -1.57 -21.15
CA GLY A 115 -1.76 -1.45 -21.66
C GLY A 115 -2.85 -1.39 -20.60
N LEU A 116 -2.51 -1.10 -19.34
CA LEU A 116 -3.48 -0.91 -18.25
C LEU A 116 -4.33 0.33 -18.49
N VAL A 117 -5.61 0.27 -18.09
CA VAL A 117 -6.59 1.34 -18.19
C VAL A 117 -6.75 2.02 -16.83
N THR A 118 -6.38 3.29 -16.73
CA THR A 118 -6.47 4.06 -15.47
C THR A 118 -7.90 4.52 -15.20
N LEU A 119 -8.55 3.96 -14.18
CA LEU A 119 -9.90 4.37 -13.73
C LEU A 119 -9.90 5.71 -13.00
N GLY A 120 -8.81 6.01 -12.28
CA GLY A 120 -8.70 7.24 -11.51
C GLY A 120 -7.65 7.19 -10.42
N LYS A 121 -7.75 8.20 -9.53
CA LYS A 121 -6.87 8.41 -8.38
C LYS A 121 -7.66 8.13 -7.11
N VAL A 122 -7.11 7.26 -6.25
CA VAL A 122 -7.78 6.84 -5.02
C VAL A 122 -7.22 7.53 -3.78
N ASN A 123 -8.12 7.76 -2.82
CA ASN A 123 -7.90 8.53 -1.61
C ASN A 123 -6.81 7.92 -0.70
N MET A 124 -6.29 8.75 0.18
CA MET A 124 -5.18 8.38 1.06
C MET A 124 -5.07 9.33 2.23
N ASP A 125 -4.38 8.93 3.29
CA ASP A 125 -3.93 9.88 4.30
C ASP A 125 -3.03 10.95 3.68
N GLU A 126 -3.17 12.19 4.12
CA GLU A 126 -2.45 13.34 3.59
C GLU A 126 -0.94 13.12 3.58
N PHE A 127 -0.30 13.24 2.41
CA PHE A 127 1.13 12.96 2.17
C PHE A 127 1.61 11.61 2.71
N ALA A 128 0.74 10.60 2.70
CA ALA A 128 0.98 9.27 3.27
C ALA A 128 1.27 9.27 4.79
N MET A 129 0.85 10.28 5.52
CA MET A 129 1.05 10.47 6.96
C MET A 129 -0.21 10.14 7.75
N GLY A 130 -0.42 8.85 8.00
CA GLY A 130 -1.54 8.32 8.76
C GLY A 130 -1.69 6.82 8.57
N SER A 131 -2.63 6.24 9.31
CA SER A 131 -2.91 4.80 9.31
C SER A 131 -4.41 4.49 9.24
N THR A 132 -5.27 5.51 8.93
CA THR A 132 -6.73 5.36 8.96
C THR A 132 -7.45 5.90 7.73
N SER A 133 -6.80 6.73 6.92
CA SER A 133 -7.41 7.48 5.79
C SER A 133 -8.55 8.40 6.19
N GLU A 134 -8.46 8.99 7.40
CA GLU A 134 -9.39 9.98 7.91
C GLU A 134 -8.93 11.42 7.72
N ASN A 135 -7.60 11.65 7.60
CA ASN A 135 -7.01 12.98 7.56
C ASN A 135 -6.84 13.55 6.14
N SER A 136 -7.43 12.91 5.14
CA SER A 136 -7.46 13.43 3.77
C SER A 136 -8.25 14.73 3.68
N PHE A 137 -7.78 15.67 2.86
CA PHE A 137 -8.51 16.89 2.50
C PHE A 137 -9.88 16.59 1.89
N TYR A 138 -10.04 15.44 1.24
CA TYR A 138 -11.30 15.01 0.59
C TYR A 138 -12.23 14.26 1.55
N GLY A 139 -11.87 14.15 2.82
CA GLY A 139 -12.62 13.44 3.85
C GLY A 139 -12.24 11.98 3.99
N ALA A 140 -12.84 11.33 4.98
CA ALA A 140 -12.55 9.96 5.34
C ALA A 140 -13.05 8.96 4.28
N THR A 141 -12.25 7.93 4.03
CA THR A 141 -12.66 6.73 3.28
C THR A 141 -13.29 5.72 4.23
N ALA A 142 -14.36 5.06 3.82
CA ALA A 142 -15.02 4.03 4.59
C ALA A 142 -14.52 2.61 4.23
N ASN A 143 -14.53 1.70 5.20
CA ASN A 143 -14.19 0.31 4.99
C ASN A 143 -15.38 -0.43 4.35
N PRO A 144 -15.21 -1.11 3.21
CA PRO A 144 -16.29 -1.85 2.53
C PRO A 144 -16.92 -2.96 3.38
N TRP A 145 -16.20 -3.56 4.32
CA TRP A 145 -16.73 -4.58 5.22
C TRP A 145 -17.66 -4.01 6.28
N ASN A 146 -17.43 -2.76 6.69
CA ASN A 146 -18.31 -2.02 7.58
C ASN A 146 -18.09 -0.52 7.39
N LEU A 147 -19.05 0.16 6.77
CA LEU A 147 -18.96 1.57 6.39
C LEU A 147 -18.77 2.54 7.56
N SER A 148 -18.96 2.08 8.80
CA SER A 148 -18.65 2.87 10.00
C SER A 148 -17.20 2.74 10.48
N HIS A 149 -16.37 1.95 9.79
CA HIS A 149 -14.99 1.69 10.16
C HIS A 149 -14.00 2.23 9.11
N VAL A 150 -12.77 2.45 9.54
CA VAL A 150 -11.68 2.91 8.68
C VAL A 150 -11.16 1.77 7.81
N PRO A 151 -10.71 2.03 6.56
CA PRO A 151 -10.10 1.01 5.71
C PRO A 151 -8.62 0.77 6.05
N GLY A 152 -8.11 1.48 7.07
CA GLY A 152 -6.67 1.61 7.28
C GLY A 152 -6.03 2.68 6.41
N GLY A 153 -4.71 2.80 6.47
CA GLY A 153 -3.95 3.82 5.73
C GLY A 153 -2.43 3.59 5.78
N SER A 154 -1.76 4.41 5.01
CA SER A 154 -2.23 5.55 4.23
C SER A 154 -2.84 5.18 2.87
N SER A 155 -2.79 3.92 2.40
CA SER A 155 -3.39 3.50 1.13
C SER A 155 -4.84 3.01 1.31
N GLY A 156 -5.64 3.69 2.15
CA GLY A 156 -7.00 3.24 2.47
C GLY A 156 -7.97 3.32 1.29
N GLY A 157 -7.86 4.35 0.45
CA GLY A 157 -8.63 4.41 -0.78
C GLY A 157 -8.29 3.29 -1.78
N SER A 158 -7.00 2.90 -1.86
CA SER A 158 -6.58 1.76 -2.68
C SER A 158 -7.18 0.45 -2.16
N ALA A 159 -7.10 0.22 -0.84
CA ALA A 159 -7.69 -0.96 -0.22
C ALA A 159 -9.21 -0.98 -0.36
N ALA A 160 -9.88 0.13 -0.07
CA ALA A 160 -11.33 0.22 -0.14
C ALA A 160 -11.85 0.05 -1.58
N ALA A 161 -11.18 0.65 -2.58
CA ALA A 161 -11.57 0.49 -3.98
C ALA A 161 -11.52 -0.97 -4.43
N VAL A 162 -10.45 -1.71 -4.07
CA VAL A 162 -10.32 -3.12 -4.43
C VAL A 162 -11.32 -3.97 -3.64
N ALA A 163 -11.44 -3.77 -2.32
CA ALA A 163 -12.35 -4.55 -1.48
C ALA A 163 -13.85 -4.36 -1.80
N ALA A 164 -14.22 -3.21 -2.39
CA ALA A 164 -15.57 -2.95 -2.90
C ALA A 164 -15.75 -3.34 -4.38
N ASP A 165 -14.77 -4.01 -4.97
CA ASP A 165 -14.74 -4.36 -6.40
C ASP A 165 -14.98 -3.15 -7.31
N LEU A 166 -14.39 -1.99 -6.98
CA LEU A 166 -14.39 -0.77 -7.80
C LEU A 166 -13.14 -0.66 -8.69
N ALA A 167 -12.19 -1.53 -8.47
CA ALA A 167 -11.02 -1.77 -9.32
C ALA A 167 -10.54 -3.21 -9.07
N PRO A 168 -10.02 -3.92 -10.10
CA PRO A 168 -9.53 -5.29 -9.90
C PRO A 168 -8.24 -5.33 -9.09
N PHE A 169 -7.42 -4.28 -9.15
CA PHE A 169 -6.24 -4.06 -8.33
C PHE A 169 -5.87 -2.57 -8.27
N ALA A 170 -5.02 -2.22 -7.32
CA ALA A 170 -4.58 -0.84 -7.14
C ALA A 170 -3.10 -0.76 -6.77
N THR A 171 -2.49 0.39 -7.08
CA THR A 171 -1.18 0.74 -6.53
C THR A 171 -1.33 1.33 -5.13
N GLY A 172 -0.43 0.96 -4.23
CA GLY A 172 -0.28 1.56 -2.91
C GLY A 172 1.15 2.03 -2.66
N THR A 173 1.38 2.70 -1.53
CA THR A 173 2.72 3.00 -1.00
C THR A 173 2.83 2.59 0.45
N ASP A 174 4.02 2.19 0.86
CA ASP A 174 4.29 1.68 2.20
C ASP A 174 5.58 2.30 2.74
N THR A 175 5.43 3.21 3.69
CA THR A 175 6.53 3.87 4.39
C THR A 175 6.73 3.30 5.80
N GLY A 176 5.64 2.78 6.38
CA GLY A 176 5.63 2.18 7.71
C GLY A 176 4.54 1.12 7.89
N GLY A 177 3.99 0.57 6.80
CA GLY A 177 2.87 -0.38 6.84
C GLY A 177 1.72 -0.03 5.89
N SER A 178 1.82 1.09 5.18
CA SER A 178 0.69 1.70 4.47
C SER A 178 0.19 0.95 3.20
N ILE A 179 0.70 -0.23 2.89
CA ILE A 179 0.11 -1.24 2.00
C ILE A 179 -0.46 -2.38 2.84
N ARG A 180 0.35 -2.93 3.74
CA ARG A 180 0.07 -4.17 4.48
C ARG A 180 -1.07 -4.01 5.49
N GLN A 181 -1.06 -2.92 6.26
CA GLN A 181 -2.10 -2.66 7.25
C GLN A 181 -3.48 -2.40 6.61
N PRO A 182 -3.66 -1.49 5.61
CA PRO A 182 -4.97 -1.35 4.97
C PRO A 182 -5.38 -2.58 4.16
N ALA A 183 -4.44 -3.37 3.61
CA ALA A 183 -4.76 -4.67 3.03
C ALA A 183 -5.31 -5.64 4.07
N SER A 184 -4.76 -5.67 5.29
CA SER A 184 -5.29 -6.45 6.41
C SER A 184 -6.70 -6.02 6.79
N PHE A 185 -6.94 -4.72 6.97
CA PHE A 185 -8.23 -4.18 7.39
C PHE A 185 -9.35 -4.36 6.35
N CYS A 186 -8.97 -4.50 5.08
CA CYS A 186 -9.91 -4.66 3.98
C CYS A 186 -9.96 -6.09 3.40
N GLY A 187 -9.28 -7.07 4.02
CA GLY A 187 -9.33 -8.48 3.60
C GLY A 187 -8.63 -8.74 2.25
N LEU A 188 -7.54 -8.05 1.98
CA LEU A 188 -6.80 -8.08 0.72
C LEU A 188 -5.39 -8.63 0.89
N THR A 189 -4.79 -9.00 -0.23
CA THR A 189 -3.35 -9.21 -0.37
C THR A 189 -2.67 -7.90 -0.72
N GLY A 190 -1.59 -7.55 0.01
CA GLY A 190 -0.80 -6.35 -0.26
C GLY A 190 0.67 -6.63 -0.07
N LEU A 191 1.48 -6.34 -1.09
CA LEU A 191 2.92 -6.58 -1.07
C LEU A 191 3.69 -5.26 -0.99
N LYS A 192 4.50 -5.12 0.05
CA LYS A 192 5.59 -4.14 0.10
C LYS A 192 6.87 -4.80 -0.40
N PRO A 193 7.40 -4.40 -1.58
CA PRO A 193 8.66 -4.96 -2.08
C PRO A 193 9.87 -4.54 -1.25
N THR A 194 11.02 -5.15 -1.53
CA THR A 194 12.33 -4.69 -1.06
C THR A 194 12.54 -3.24 -1.46
N TYR A 195 13.10 -2.43 -0.55
CA TYR A 195 13.41 -1.02 -0.85
C TYR A 195 14.33 -0.92 -2.08
N GLY A 196 13.93 -0.10 -3.04
CA GLY A 196 14.62 0.08 -4.31
C GLY A 196 14.24 -0.93 -5.43
N ARG A 197 13.33 -1.89 -5.17
CA ARG A 197 12.81 -2.81 -6.20
C ARG A 197 11.85 -2.12 -7.17
N VAL A 198 11.07 -1.17 -6.70
CA VAL A 198 10.13 -0.36 -7.48
C VAL A 198 10.58 1.10 -7.42
N SER A 199 10.63 1.76 -8.57
CA SER A 199 11.05 3.15 -8.67
C SER A 199 10.15 4.10 -7.89
N ARG A 200 10.77 5.08 -7.23
CA ARG A 200 10.13 6.18 -6.52
C ARG A 200 10.00 7.44 -7.37
N PHE A 201 10.48 7.44 -8.62
CA PHE A 201 10.36 8.60 -9.50
C PHE A 201 8.88 8.92 -9.77
N GLY A 202 8.49 10.16 -9.49
CA GLY A 202 7.10 10.64 -9.63
C GLY A 202 6.17 10.19 -8.50
N MET A 203 6.66 9.49 -7.48
CA MET A 203 5.96 9.28 -6.21
C MET A 203 6.23 10.47 -5.29
N ILE A 204 5.17 11.17 -4.84
CA ILE A 204 5.31 12.29 -3.90
C ILE A 204 5.88 11.76 -2.59
N ALA A 205 7.03 12.31 -2.16
CA ALA A 205 7.80 11.76 -1.05
C ALA A 205 7.20 12.09 0.32
N TYR A 206 7.11 11.08 1.18
CA TYR A 206 6.97 11.23 2.62
C TYR A 206 8.36 11.11 3.28
N ALA A 207 8.92 9.92 3.35
CA ALA A 207 10.24 9.66 3.94
C ALA A 207 11.12 8.89 2.94
N SER A 208 12.04 9.60 2.31
CA SER A 208 12.76 9.15 1.12
C SER A 208 13.53 7.84 1.32
N SER A 209 14.01 7.55 2.52
CA SER A 209 14.74 6.31 2.83
C SER A 209 13.85 5.12 3.21
N LEU A 210 12.52 5.32 3.23
CA LEU A 210 11.54 4.32 3.68
C LEU A 210 10.44 4.06 2.66
N ASP A 211 10.04 5.07 1.87
CA ASP A 211 8.94 4.99 0.93
C ASP A 211 9.13 3.90 -0.12
N GLN A 212 8.11 3.07 -0.34
CA GLN A 212 8.12 2.03 -1.36
C GLN A 212 6.73 1.87 -1.99
N GLY A 213 6.65 1.82 -3.32
CA GLY A 213 5.43 1.47 -4.06
C GLY A 213 5.21 -0.04 -4.11
N GLY A 214 3.96 -0.49 -4.17
CA GLY A 214 3.62 -1.90 -4.32
C GLY A 214 2.15 -2.15 -4.66
N PRO A 215 1.79 -3.40 -5.00
CA PRO A 215 0.44 -3.81 -5.40
C PRO A 215 -0.47 -4.10 -4.22
N MET A 216 -1.77 -3.89 -4.45
CA MET A 216 -2.87 -4.35 -3.59
C MET A 216 -3.94 -4.99 -4.48
N ALA A 217 -4.35 -6.22 -4.15
CA ALA A 217 -5.33 -7.00 -4.90
C ALA A 217 -6.01 -8.05 -4.00
N HIS A 218 -6.99 -8.79 -4.53
CA HIS A 218 -7.61 -9.87 -3.77
C HIS A 218 -6.66 -11.05 -3.53
N SER A 219 -5.81 -11.37 -4.51
CA SER A 219 -4.94 -12.54 -4.44
C SER A 219 -3.46 -12.22 -4.61
N ALA A 220 -2.59 -13.14 -4.19
CA ALA A 220 -1.17 -13.07 -4.44
C ALA A 220 -0.84 -13.18 -5.94
N GLU A 221 -1.64 -13.94 -6.70
CA GLU A 221 -1.51 -14.02 -8.14
C GLU A 221 -1.75 -12.68 -8.81
N ASP A 222 -2.83 -11.98 -8.45
CA ASP A 222 -3.14 -10.65 -8.99
C ASP A 222 -2.05 -9.63 -8.60
N CYS A 223 -1.52 -9.71 -7.37
CA CYS A 223 -0.35 -8.91 -6.97
C CYS A 223 0.89 -9.23 -7.80
N ALA A 224 1.11 -10.50 -8.18
CA ALA A 224 2.25 -10.90 -9.02
C ALA A 224 2.17 -10.30 -10.43
N TYR A 225 1.00 -10.25 -11.04
CA TYR A 225 0.80 -9.57 -12.33
C TYR A 225 1.21 -8.10 -12.26
N LEU A 226 0.81 -7.38 -11.22
CA LEU A 226 1.16 -5.97 -11.08
C LEU A 226 2.64 -5.78 -10.73
N MET A 227 3.23 -6.71 -9.95
CA MET A 227 4.67 -6.68 -9.65
C MET A 227 5.53 -6.89 -10.92
N ASN A 228 5.13 -7.74 -11.85
CA ASN A 228 5.83 -7.88 -13.14
C ASN A 228 5.90 -6.57 -13.92
N VAL A 229 4.92 -5.68 -13.74
CA VAL A 229 4.90 -4.35 -14.36
C VAL A 229 5.70 -3.34 -13.55
N MET A 230 5.52 -3.28 -12.22
CA MET A 230 6.08 -2.22 -11.38
C MET A 230 7.57 -2.36 -11.14
N ALA A 231 8.08 -3.60 -10.99
CA ALA A 231 9.45 -3.87 -10.60
C ALA A 231 10.49 -3.50 -11.68
N GLY A 232 11.73 -3.29 -11.25
CA GLY A 232 12.89 -3.09 -12.11
C GLY A 232 13.57 -1.75 -11.95
N HIS A 233 14.82 -1.69 -12.40
CA HIS A 233 15.69 -0.52 -12.30
C HIS A 233 15.14 0.70 -13.07
N ASP A 234 15.35 1.87 -12.50
CA ASP A 234 15.02 3.15 -13.10
C ASP A 234 16.14 4.17 -12.82
N ALA A 235 16.83 4.58 -13.86
CA ALA A 235 17.91 5.58 -13.77
C ALA A 235 17.45 6.99 -13.29
N LYS A 236 16.13 7.25 -13.26
CA LYS A 236 15.54 8.50 -12.72
C LYS A 236 15.44 8.49 -11.20
N ASP A 237 15.60 7.33 -10.57
CA ASP A 237 15.57 7.17 -9.11
C ASP A 237 16.90 6.64 -8.62
N SER A 238 17.68 7.50 -7.94
CA SER A 238 19.00 7.14 -7.39
C SER A 238 18.96 6.05 -6.32
N THR A 239 17.78 5.72 -5.79
CA THR A 239 17.58 4.64 -4.83
C THR A 239 17.12 3.32 -5.48
N SER A 240 16.80 3.35 -6.78
CA SER A 240 16.45 2.16 -7.55
C SER A 240 17.67 1.25 -7.75
N VAL A 241 17.52 -0.03 -7.41
CA VAL A 241 18.64 -0.99 -7.44
C VAL A 241 18.66 -1.71 -8.77
N GLU A 242 19.83 -1.75 -9.41
CA GLU A 242 20.06 -2.53 -10.62
C GLU A 242 20.21 -4.02 -10.25
N LYS A 243 19.10 -4.73 -10.35
CA LYS A 243 19.00 -6.15 -10.05
C LYS A 243 17.94 -6.80 -10.93
N ASP A 244 18.23 -7.98 -11.43
CA ASP A 244 17.29 -8.77 -12.22
C ASP A 244 15.93 -8.89 -11.55
N VAL A 245 14.89 -8.86 -12.36
CA VAL A 245 13.50 -9.00 -11.93
C VAL A 245 13.02 -10.40 -12.27
N ASP A 246 12.48 -11.08 -11.29
CA ASP A 246 11.85 -12.38 -11.49
C ASP A 246 10.55 -12.23 -12.31
N ASP A 247 10.15 -13.26 -13.02
CA ASP A 247 8.76 -13.40 -13.44
C ASP A 247 7.95 -13.91 -12.26
N TYR A 248 7.31 -12.98 -11.55
CA TYR A 248 6.57 -13.27 -10.33
C TYR A 248 5.37 -14.19 -10.58
N VAL A 249 4.71 -14.09 -11.73
CA VAL A 249 3.57 -14.93 -12.12
C VAL A 249 4.05 -16.35 -12.42
N ALA A 250 5.11 -16.52 -13.21
CA ALA A 250 5.66 -17.84 -13.52
C ALA A 250 6.18 -18.56 -12.26
N ASN A 251 6.66 -17.79 -11.27
CA ASN A 251 7.26 -18.33 -10.05
C ASN A 251 6.25 -18.64 -8.92
N LEU A 252 4.94 -18.45 -9.09
CA LEU A 252 3.93 -18.66 -8.05
C LEU A 252 3.91 -20.08 -7.47
N ASN A 253 4.25 -21.07 -8.27
CA ASN A 253 4.36 -22.47 -7.85
C ASN A 253 5.82 -22.93 -7.69
N GLY A 254 6.80 -22.01 -7.74
CA GLY A 254 8.22 -22.33 -7.79
C GLY A 254 8.80 -22.80 -6.46
N LYS A 255 8.37 -22.19 -5.33
CA LYS A 255 8.84 -22.57 -3.99
C LYS A 255 7.69 -23.12 -3.17
N ALA A 256 7.82 -24.38 -2.75
CA ALA A 256 6.81 -25.05 -1.96
C ALA A 256 6.76 -24.49 -0.52
N VAL A 257 5.57 -24.47 0.08
CA VAL A 257 5.41 -24.28 1.53
C VAL A 257 6.08 -25.43 2.30
N LYS A 258 6.08 -26.62 1.71
CA LYS A 258 6.72 -27.81 2.28
C LYS A 258 8.22 -27.59 2.48
N GLY A 259 8.67 -27.74 3.73
CA GLY A 259 10.05 -27.55 4.15
C GLY A 259 10.43 -26.09 4.43
N LEU A 260 9.52 -25.14 4.27
CA LEU A 260 9.73 -23.72 4.61
C LEU A 260 9.86 -23.57 6.13
N ARG A 261 10.90 -22.87 6.58
CA ARG A 261 11.11 -22.53 8.00
C ARG A 261 10.49 -21.15 8.24
N ILE A 262 9.45 -21.10 9.06
CA ILE A 262 8.73 -19.86 9.42
C ILE A 262 9.13 -19.43 10.81
N GLY A 263 9.81 -18.29 10.95
CA GLY A 263 10.19 -17.70 12.22
C GLY A 263 9.00 -17.05 12.92
N ILE A 264 8.79 -17.40 14.18
CA ILE A 264 7.74 -16.85 15.03
C ILE A 264 8.41 -16.03 16.14
N PRO A 265 8.45 -14.68 16.04
CA PRO A 265 9.04 -13.84 17.07
C PRO A 265 8.18 -13.86 18.33
N LYS A 266 8.75 -14.32 19.46
CA LYS A 266 8.06 -14.33 20.78
C LYS A 266 7.48 -12.97 21.12
N GLN A 267 8.24 -11.91 20.84
CA GLN A 267 7.88 -10.54 21.16
C GLN A 267 6.59 -10.10 20.46
N TYR A 268 6.33 -10.58 19.24
CA TYR A 268 5.17 -10.17 18.45
C TYR A 268 3.83 -10.76 18.96
N PHE A 269 3.87 -11.91 19.62
CA PHE A 269 2.68 -12.57 20.16
C PHE A 269 2.39 -12.25 21.63
N ASN A 270 3.29 -11.46 22.26
CA ASN A 270 3.17 -11.00 23.64
C ASN A 270 3.05 -9.47 23.76
N VAL A 271 2.69 -8.77 22.68
CA VAL A 271 2.49 -7.32 22.67
C VAL A 271 1.24 -6.96 23.46
N ALA A 272 1.34 -5.97 24.35
CA ALA A 272 0.18 -5.41 25.01
C ALA A 272 -0.76 -4.76 23.96
N GLY A 273 -2.04 -5.11 24.00
CA GLY A 273 -3.04 -4.61 23.06
C GLY A 273 -3.22 -5.47 21.80
N LEU A 274 -2.54 -6.61 21.69
CA LEU A 274 -2.86 -7.60 20.66
C LEU A 274 -4.26 -8.19 20.95
N ASP A 275 -5.18 -7.97 20.03
CA ASP A 275 -6.55 -8.48 20.12
C ASP A 275 -6.56 -10.02 20.09
N ALA A 276 -7.44 -10.63 20.91
CA ALA A 276 -7.52 -12.08 21.05
C ALA A 276 -7.99 -12.78 19.75
N ASP A 277 -8.94 -12.17 19.02
CA ASP A 277 -9.43 -12.73 17.76
C ASP A 277 -8.35 -12.64 16.68
N VAL A 278 -7.60 -11.51 16.61
CA VAL A 278 -6.46 -11.36 15.70
C VAL A 278 -5.42 -12.43 15.99
N LYS A 279 -5.03 -12.60 17.27
CA LYS A 279 -4.08 -13.63 17.67
C LYS A 279 -4.54 -15.02 17.27
N ALA A 280 -5.79 -15.38 17.57
CA ALA A 280 -6.35 -16.69 17.25
C ALA A 280 -6.34 -16.98 15.74
N ARG A 281 -6.79 -16.01 14.89
CA ARG A 281 -6.79 -16.20 13.42
C ARG A 281 -5.40 -16.35 12.85
N VAL A 282 -4.43 -15.57 13.36
CA VAL A 282 -3.02 -15.70 12.95
C VAL A 282 -2.45 -17.06 13.37
N GLU A 283 -2.67 -17.50 14.60
CA GLU A 283 -2.20 -18.82 15.07
C GLU A 283 -2.83 -19.97 14.27
N GLU A 284 -4.12 -19.89 13.92
CA GLU A 284 -4.78 -20.86 13.04
C GLU A 284 -4.16 -20.89 11.65
N SER A 285 -3.82 -19.72 11.09
CA SER A 285 -3.16 -19.65 9.77
C SER A 285 -1.76 -20.24 9.79
N LEU A 286 -1.01 -20.04 10.88
CA LEU A 286 0.31 -20.66 11.09
C LEU A 286 0.20 -22.17 11.17
N LYS A 287 -0.79 -22.68 11.91
CA LYS A 287 -1.09 -24.12 11.97
C LYS A 287 -1.43 -24.68 10.59
N LYS A 288 -2.20 -23.94 9.78
CA LYS A 288 -2.50 -24.33 8.40
C LYS A 288 -1.24 -24.45 7.55
N LEU A 289 -0.31 -23.48 7.66
CA LEU A 289 0.97 -23.54 6.96
C LEU A 289 1.82 -24.74 7.43
N GLU A 290 1.79 -25.08 8.71
CA GLU A 290 2.44 -26.28 9.27
C GLU A 290 1.82 -27.57 8.70
N GLU A 291 0.49 -27.66 8.61
CA GLU A 291 -0.22 -28.76 7.93
C GLU A 291 0.16 -28.90 6.45
N MET A 292 0.48 -27.79 5.77
CA MET A 292 1.00 -27.77 4.39
C MET A 292 2.49 -28.16 4.31
N GLY A 293 3.15 -28.40 5.44
CA GLY A 293 4.51 -28.91 5.53
C GLY A 293 5.59 -27.88 5.85
N ALA A 294 5.22 -26.68 6.29
CA ALA A 294 6.17 -25.72 6.85
C ALA A 294 6.62 -26.17 8.26
N THR A 295 7.74 -25.62 8.74
CA THR A 295 8.23 -25.80 10.10
C THR A 295 8.19 -24.45 10.81
N LEU A 296 7.47 -24.37 11.93
CA LEU A 296 7.44 -23.18 12.77
C LEU A 296 8.67 -23.19 13.70
N VAL A 297 9.42 -22.10 13.68
CA VAL A 297 10.65 -21.93 14.46
C VAL A 297 10.51 -20.72 15.35
N GLU A 298 10.60 -20.90 16.66
CA GLU A 298 10.60 -19.78 17.59
C GLU A 298 11.90 -18.98 17.46
N ILE A 299 11.77 -17.66 17.31
CA ILE A 299 12.90 -16.73 17.17
C ILE A 299 12.76 -15.55 18.11
N ASP A 300 13.86 -14.86 18.37
CA ASP A 300 13.89 -13.61 19.13
C ASP A 300 14.23 -12.43 18.21
N LEU A 301 13.46 -11.32 18.32
CA LEU A 301 13.78 -10.02 17.76
C LEU A 301 14.00 -9.04 18.93
N ASN A 302 15.28 -8.78 19.22
CA ASN A 302 15.67 -8.10 20.46
C ASN A 302 15.50 -6.57 20.41
N MET A 303 15.26 -6.01 19.22
CA MET A 303 15.15 -4.55 19.01
C MET A 303 13.71 -4.04 18.98
N THR A 304 12.71 -4.84 19.34
CA THR A 304 11.27 -4.50 19.21
C THR A 304 10.87 -3.19 19.91
N GLU A 305 11.40 -2.92 21.11
CA GLU A 305 11.14 -1.68 21.85
C GLU A 305 11.67 -0.43 21.14
N ALA A 306 12.65 -0.59 20.25
CA ALA A 306 13.25 0.51 19.52
C ALA A 306 12.54 0.84 18.21
N TYR A 307 11.59 0.03 17.72
CA TYR A 307 10.96 0.21 16.40
C TYR A 307 10.21 1.54 16.31
N VAL A 308 9.24 1.75 17.19
CA VAL A 308 8.39 2.94 17.19
C VAL A 308 9.21 4.22 17.35
N PRO A 309 10.06 4.37 18.40
CA PRO A 309 10.84 5.60 18.56
C PRO A 309 11.80 5.84 17.39
N THR A 310 12.41 4.81 16.81
CA THR A 310 13.32 4.97 15.66
C THR A 310 12.58 5.46 14.42
N TYR A 311 11.43 4.86 14.10
CA TYR A 311 10.62 5.25 12.94
C TYR A 311 10.11 6.69 13.08
N TYR A 312 9.53 7.04 14.23
CA TYR A 312 8.96 8.37 14.46
C TYR A 312 9.99 9.48 14.71
N LEU A 313 11.28 9.14 14.73
CA LEU A 313 12.36 10.13 14.59
C LEU A 313 12.79 10.28 13.13
N ILE A 314 13.01 9.19 12.40
CA ILE A 314 13.52 9.22 11.03
C ILE A 314 12.47 9.75 10.06
N ALA A 315 11.27 9.18 10.06
CA ALA A 315 10.25 9.52 9.07
C ALA A 315 9.80 10.99 9.15
N PRO A 316 9.49 11.59 10.32
CA PRO A 316 9.21 13.02 10.42
C PRO A 316 10.39 13.91 10.06
N ALA A 317 11.64 13.53 10.38
CA ALA A 317 12.83 14.27 10.00
C ALA A 317 12.96 14.37 8.47
N GLU A 318 12.81 13.25 7.77
CA GLU A 318 12.82 13.22 6.31
C GLU A 318 11.61 13.96 5.71
N ALA A 319 10.41 13.84 6.32
CA ALA A 319 9.22 14.58 5.93
C ALA A 319 9.43 16.10 6.00
N SER A 320 9.99 16.61 7.09
CA SER A 320 10.25 18.05 7.25
C SER A 320 11.16 18.59 6.13
N SER A 321 12.16 17.81 5.72
CA SER A 321 13.03 18.12 4.59
C SER A 321 12.30 18.04 3.25
N ASN A 322 11.58 16.93 2.99
CA ASN A 322 10.87 16.70 1.74
C ASN A 322 9.75 17.73 1.50
N LEU A 323 8.97 18.07 2.54
CA LEU A 323 7.85 18.99 2.43
C LEU A 323 8.26 20.47 2.51
N SER A 324 9.54 20.80 2.70
CA SER A 324 10.05 22.17 2.66
C SER A 324 9.84 22.86 1.31
N ARG A 325 9.73 22.07 0.23
CA ARG A 325 9.50 22.55 -1.14
C ARG A 325 8.11 23.16 -1.40
N TYR A 326 7.15 22.85 -0.53
CA TYR A 326 5.77 23.36 -0.64
C TYR A 326 5.67 24.71 0.10
N ASP A 327 6.01 25.78 -0.59
CA ASP A 327 6.18 27.14 -0.05
C ASP A 327 5.12 28.14 -0.54
N GLY A 328 4.21 27.70 -1.43
CA GLY A 328 3.19 28.55 -2.04
C GLY A 328 3.73 29.43 -3.18
N VAL A 329 4.97 29.23 -3.62
CA VAL A 329 5.59 30.06 -4.67
C VAL A 329 5.66 29.34 -6.00
N ARG A 330 6.17 28.10 -6.03
CA ARG A 330 6.46 27.35 -7.27
C ARG A 330 5.25 26.63 -7.81
N TYR A 331 4.48 25.98 -6.95
CA TYR A 331 3.28 25.19 -7.26
C TYR A 331 2.51 24.90 -5.97
N GLY A 332 1.30 24.40 -6.12
CA GLY A 332 0.45 24.04 -5.01
C GLY A 332 -0.36 25.22 -4.48
N TYR A 333 -0.94 25.04 -3.28
CA TYR A 333 -1.75 26.05 -2.62
C TYR A 333 -0.92 27.28 -2.26
N ARG A 334 -1.47 28.46 -2.56
CA ARG A 334 -0.92 29.75 -2.21
C ARG A 334 -1.97 30.56 -1.46
N ALA A 335 -1.59 31.11 -0.30
CA ALA A 335 -2.48 31.95 0.49
C ALA A 335 -2.86 33.23 -0.25
N ASP A 336 -4.12 33.61 -0.14
CA ASP A 336 -4.63 34.83 -0.76
C ASP A 336 -4.19 36.08 0.00
N ASN A 337 -3.90 37.15 -0.76
CA ASN A 337 -3.59 38.49 -0.23
C ASN A 337 -2.56 38.49 0.92
N PRO A 338 -1.34 37.93 0.73
CA PRO A 338 -0.30 37.95 1.75
C PRO A 338 0.19 39.40 1.98
N VAL A 339 0.46 39.73 3.25
CA VAL A 339 0.97 41.07 3.62
C VAL A 339 2.43 41.25 3.19
N ASP A 340 3.22 40.19 3.32
CA ASP A 340 4.61 40.15 2.92
C ASP A 340 5.02 38.69 2.53
N LEU A 341 6.31 38.50 2.19
CA LEU A 341 6.84 37.19 1.80
C LEU A 341 6.80 36.17 2.96
N MET A 342 7.03 36.63 4.18
CA MET A 342 7.01 35.76 5.36
C MET A 342 5.58 35.30 5.68
N ASP A 343 4.61 36.19 5.55
CA ASP A 343 3.18 35.88 5.68
C ASP A 343 2.73 34.90 4.59
N LEU A 344 3.17 35.10 3.34
CA LEU A 344 2.92 34.15 2.25
C LEU A 344 3.35 32.74 2.63
N TYR A 345 4.60 32.56 3.06
CA TYR A 345 5.12 31.24 3.45
C TYR A 345 4.38 30.64 4.64
N LYS A 346 4.18 31.41 5.69
CA LYS A 346 3.50 30.93 6.92
C LYS A 346 2.08 30.49 6.60
N ARG A 347 1.31 31.35 5.93
CA ARG A 347 -0.10 31.07 5.64
C ARG A 347 -0.29 29.98 4.61
N SER A 348 0.49 29.96 3.53
CA SER A 348 0.42 28.90 2.54
C SER A 348 0.63 27.52 3.17
N ARG A 349 1.59 27.40 4.09
CA ARG A 349 1.89 26.13 4.77
C ARG A 349 0.88 25.79 5.85
N SER A 350 0.44 26.77 6.68
CA SER A 350 -0.54 26.49 7.75
C SER A 350 -1.95 26.25 7.24
N GLU A 351 -2.34 26.87 6.13
CA GLU A 351 -3.65 26.69 5.50
C GLU A 351 -3.70 25.50 4.53
N GLY A 352 -2.54 25.14 3.95
CA GLY A 352 -2.42 24.09 2.93
C GLY A 352 -2.18 22.69 3.49
N PHE A 353 -1.50 22.58 4.65
CA PHE A 353 -1.25 21.30 5.32
C PHE A 353 -2.25 21.02 6.43
N GLY A 354 -2.72 19.79 6.53
CA GLY A 354 -3.52 19.30 7.64
C GLY A 354 -2.74 19.14 8.95
N ALA A 355 -3.44 18.97 10.05
CA ALA A 355 -2.88 18.99 11.40
C ALA A 355 -1.82 17.90 11.64
N GLU A 356 -2.01 16.68 11.14
CA GLU A 356 -1.04 15.59 11.32
C GLU A 356 0.26 15.86 10.55
N VAL A 357 0.16 16.35 9.32
CA VAL A 357 1.34 16.72 8.52
C VAL A 357 2.11 17.86 9.19
N GLN A 358 1.43 18.89 9.68
CA GLN A 358 2.05 19.98 10.44
C GLN A 358 2.79 19.44 11.68
N ARG A 359 2.16 18.53 12.44
CA ARG A 359 2.77 17.90 13.63
C ARG A 359 4.07 17.18 13.26
N ARG A 360 4.06 16.35 12.22
CA ARG A 360 5.26 15.61 11.78
C ARG A 360 6.36 16.53 11.24
N ILE A 361 6.00 17.59 10.52
CA ILE A 361 6.98 18.61 10.10
C ILE A 361 7.64 19.26 11.30
N LEU A 362 6.89 19.62 12.35
CA LEU A 362 7.43 20.23 13.57
C LEU A 362 8.36 19.28 14.32
N ILE A 363 7.95 18.02 14.52
CA ILE A 363 8.76 16.98 15.16
C ILE A 363 10.07 16.78 14.37
N GLY A 364 9.98 16.66 13.05
CA GLY A 364 11.14 16.47 12.18
C GLY A 364 12.08 17.66 12.18
N THR A 365 11.54 18.87 12.14
CA THR A 365 12.36 20.12 12.23
C THR A 365 13.10 20.19 13.55
N TYR A 366 12.45 19.82 14.65
CA TYR A 366 13.09 19.76 15.97
C TYR A 366 14.22 18.72 16.00
N ALA A 367 13.97 17.51 15.50
CA ALA A 367 14.98 16.43 15.46
C ALA A 367 16.20 16.76 14.59
N LEU A 368 16.05 17.64 13.58
CA LEU A 368 17.12 18.08 12.71
C LEU A 368 17.78 19.40 13.16
N SER A 369 17.31 20.04 14.23
CA SER A 369 17.84 21.34 14.68
C SER A 369 19.21 21.20 15.34
N ALA A 370 19.93 22.33 15.40
CA ALA A 370 21.25 22.40 16.00
C ALA A 370 21.24 21.93 17.47
N GLY A 371 22.17 21.05 17.84
CA GLY A 371 22.27 20.43 19.16
C GLY A 371 21.44 19.15 19.34
N TYR A 372 20.46 18.89 18.46
CA TYR A 372 19.60 17.69 18.53
C TYR A 372 19.86 16.71 17.39
N TYR A 373 20.44 17.13 16.27
CA TYR A 373 20.69 16.31 15.11
C TYR A 373 21.46 15.03 15.43
N ASP A 374 22.59 15.13 16.14
CA ASP A 374 23.40 13.95 16.52
C ASP A 374 22.70 13.09 17.58
N ALA A 375 22.04 13.74 18.55
CA ALA A 375 21.38 13.07 19.67
C ALA A 375 20.14 12.29 19.25
N TYR A 376 19.42 12.76 18.24
CA TYR A 376 18.17 12.16 17.78
C TYR A 376 18.32 11.49 16.41
N TYR A 377 18.55 12.24 15.34
CA TYR A 377 18.51 11.70 13.98
C TYR A 377 19.67 10.72 13.71
N VAL A 378 20.90 11.12 13.99
CA VAL A 378 22.08 10.24 13.78
C VAL A 378 21.99 9.00 14.68
N LYS A 379 21.56 9.16 15.93
CA LYS A 379 21.33 8.02 16.83
C LYS A 379 20.25 7.07 16.30
N ALA A 380 19.13 7.60 15.81
CA ALA A 380 18.07 6.80 15.21
C ALA A 380 18.56 6.02 13.98
N GLN A 381 19.40 6.62 13.12
CA GLN A 381 20.01 5.91 11.99
C GLN A 381 20.94 4.77 12.44
N LYS A 382 21.69 4.94 13.53
CA LYS A 382 22.50 3.86 14.12
C LYS A 382 21.62 2.72 14.67
N VAL A 383 20.52 3.05 15.37
CA VAL A 383 19.54 2.07 15.87
C VAL A 383 18.84 1.35 14.72
N ARG A 384 18.48 2.08 13.64
CA ARG A 384 17.95 1.47 12.41
C ARG A 384 18.86 0.37 11.87
N ARG A 385 20.18 0.59 11.87
CA ARG A 385 21.15 -0.43 11.45
C ARG A 385 21.12 -1.67 12.36
N LEU A 386 20.96 -1.49 13.67
CA LEU A 386 20.83 -2.61 14.61
C LEU A 386 19.52 -3.39 14.39
N ILE A 387 18.42 -2.70 14.15
CA ILE A 387 17.14 -3.33 13.77
C ILE A 387 17.31 -4.19 12.52
N GLN A 388 17.96 -3.67 11.47
CA GLN A 388 18.24 -4.43 10.26
C GLN A 388 19.08 -5.68 10.55
N GLN A 389 20.13 -5.56 11.37
CA GLN A 389 21.00 -6.69 11.74
C GLN A 389 20.25 -7.76 12.53
N ASP A 390 19.30 -7.37 13.38
CA ASP A 390 18.46 -8.29 14.14
C ASP A 390 17.62 -9.19 13.21
N PHE A 391 16.99 -8.62 12.20
CA PHE A 391 16.30 -9.39 11.15
C PHE A 391 17.24 -10.28 10.35
N LEU A 392 18.39 -9.75 9.91
CA LEU A 392 19.33 -10.54 9.10
C LEU A 392 19.86 -11.75 9.88
N LYS A 393 20.10 -11.60 11.19
CA LYS A 393 20.48 -12.69 12.05
C LYS A 393 19.37 -13.74 12.17
N ALA A 394 18.10 -13.32 12.29
CA ALA A 394 16.98 -14.25 12.31
C ALA A 394 16.91 -15.08 11.02
N PHE A 395 17.14 -14.45 9.87
CA PHE A 395 17.15 -15.14 8.56
C PHE A 395 18.29 -16.16 8.35
N GLU A 396 19.26 -16.24 9.24
CA GLU A 396 20.24 -17.35 9.23
C GLU A 396 19.57 -18.70 9.59
N SER A 397 18.50 -18.66 10.37
CA SER A 397 17.79 -19.85 10.87
C SER A 397 16.44 -20.10 10.22
N VAL A 398 15.82 -19.10 9.61
CA VAL A 398 14.48 -19.18 9.02
C VAL A 398 14.43 -18.56 7.61
N ASP A 399 13.43 -18.95 6.83
CA ASP A 399 13.30 -18.51 5.43
C ASP A 399 12.34 -17.30 5.31
N VAL A 400 11.33 -17.24 6.18
CA VAL A 400 10.39 -16.12 6.32
C VAL A 400 10.07 -15.91 7.80
N ILE A 401 9.61 -14.72 8.16
CA ILE A 401 9.15 -14.38 9.51
C ILE A 401 7.67 -14.05 9.45
N ALA A 402 6.87 -14.61 10.36
CA ALA A 402 5.44 -14.38 10.44
C ALA A 402 5.05 -13.46 11.60
N ALA A 403 4.07 -12.60 11.37
CA ALA A 403 3.52 -11.67 12.36
C ALA A 403 2.05 -11.37 12.06
N PRO A 404 1.25 -10.91 13.04
CA PRO A 404 0.04 -10.16 12.71
C PRO A 404 0.39 -8.95 11.84
N ALA A 405 -0.51 -8.53 10.94
CA ALA A 405 -0.29 -7.32 10.15
C ALA A 405 -0.62 -6.04 10.95
N ALA A 406 -1.53 -6.15 11.91
CA ALA A 406 -1.89 -5.10 12.86
C ALA A 406 -2.30 -5.74 14.19
N PRO A 407 -2.25 -5.01 15.33
CA PRO A 407 -2.63 -5.56 16.63
C PRO A 407 -4.15 -5.76 16.77
N THR A 408 -4.94 -5.05 16.00
CA THR A 408 -6.42 -5.09 16.01
C THR A 408 -6.96 -5.18 14.59
N THR A 409 -8.26 -5.41 14.45
CA THR A 409 -9.02 -5.17 13.23
C THR A 409 -9.31 -3.67 13.05
N ALA A 410 -10.06 -3.30 12.00
CA ALA A 410 -10.35 -1.91 11.68
C ALA A 410 -11.08 -1.18 12.83
N TYR A 411 -10.70 0.08 13.08
CA TYR A 411 -11.33 0.94 14.07
C TYR A 411 -12.58 1.62 13.51
N LYS A 412 -13.45 2.12 14.39
CA LYS A 412 -14.56 3.00 13.98
C LYS A 412 -14.02 4.33 13.47
N ILE A 413 -14.64 4.89 12.44
CA ILE A 413 -14.38 6.26 12.00
C ILE A 413 -14.66 7.21 13.15
N GLY A 414 -13.74 8.14 13.41
CA GLY A 414 -13.84 9.08 14.52
C GLY A 414 -13.52 8.49 15.90
N ALA A 415 -12.85 7.36 15.99
CA ALA A 415 -12.45 6.74 17.26
C ALA A 415 -11.53 7.63 18.12
N ASN A 416 -11.01 8.75 17.57
CA ASN A 416 -10.16 9.72 18.28
C ASN A 416 -8.98 9.07 19.02
N LEU A 417 -8.32 8.11 18.37
CA LEU A 417 -7.12 7.50 18.93
C LEU A 417 -6.07 8.56 19.24
N SER A 418 -5.44 8.46 20.39
CA SER A 418 -4.27 9.30 20.70
C SER A 418 -3.15 9.02 19.69
N PRO A 419 -2.24 9.97 19.42
CA PRO A 419 -1.08 9.73 18.56
C PRO A 419 -0.26 8.50 18.97
N VAL A 420 -0.17 8.23 20.27
CA VAL A 420 0.57 7.06 20.81
C VAL A 420 -0.15 5.75 20.44
N GLU A 421 -1.46 5.67 20.59
CA GLU A 421 -2.25 4.49 20.21
C GLU A 421 -2.17 4.24 18.70
N MET A 422 -2.27 5.30 17.88
CA MET A 422 -2.09 5.20 16.43
C MET A 422 -0.70 4.67 16.08
N TYR A 423 0.35 5.16 16.74
CA TYR A 423 1.74 4.76 16.49
C TYR A 423 2.02 3.32 16.95
N LEU A 424 1.38 2.85 18.02
CA LEU A 424 1.45 1.46 18.45
C LEU A 424 0.73 0.51 17.49
N GLY A 425 -0.27 0.99 16.75
CA GLY A 425 -0.93 0.25 15.67
C GLY A 425 0.03 -0.21 14.56
N ASP A 426 1.15 0.50 14.37
CA ASP A 426 2.14 0.22 13.32
C ASP A 426 3.29 -0.71 13.80
N ILE A 427 3.24 -1.23 15.04
CA ILE A 427 4.35 -1.94 15.68
C ILE A 427 4.89 -3.13 14.88
N TYR A 428 4.02 -3.83 14.15
CA TYR A 428 4.40 -5.01 13.35
C TYR A 428 4.96 -4.67 11.96
N THR A 429 4.73 -3.45 11.48
CA THR A 429 5.00 -3.10 10.09
C THR A 429 6.23 -2.20 9.93
N ILE A 430 6.44 -1.23 10.82
CA ILE A 430 7.49 -0.18 10.66
C ILE A 430 8.92 -0.74 10.65
N ALA A 431 9.19 -1.80 11.41
CA ALA A 431 10.52 -2.41 11.47
C ALA A 431 10.96 -2.97 10.11
N VAL A 432 10.03 -3.48 9.33
CA VAL A 432 10.26 -4.01 7.97
C VAL A 432 10.74 -2.89 7.03
N ASN A 433 10.14 -1.67 7.14
CA ASN A 433 10.58 -0.50 6.38
C ASN A 433 11.94 0.01 6.86
N LEU A 434 12.16 0.07 8.18
CA LEU A 434 13.47 0.45 8.75
C LEU A 434 14.59 -0.48 8.27
N ALA A 435 14.31 -1.78 8.17
CA ALA A 435 15.25 -2.77 7.66
C ALA A 435 15.33 -2.82 6.11
N GLY A 436 14.38 -2.22 5.38
CA GLY A 436 14.33 -2.24 3.91
C GLY A 436 13.87 -3.57 3.31
N LEU A 437 13.28 -4.47 4.10
CA LEU A 437 12.89 -5.83 3.73
C LEU A 437 11.55 -5.86 2.97
N PRO A 438 11.29 -6.88 2.13
CA PRO A 438 9.97 -7.13 1.56
C PRO A 438 9.04 -7.78 2.59
N ALA A 439 7.74 -7.49 2.48
CA ALA A 439 6.72 -8.20 3.24
C ALA A 439 5.36 -8.17 2.53
N ILE A 440 4.57 -9.20 2.77
CA ILE A 440 3.24 -9.38 2.20
C ILE A 440 2.20 -9.59 3.30
N ASN A 441 1.03 -8.98 3.14
CA ASN A 441 -0.16 -9.31 3.91
C ASN A 441 -1.02 -10.31 3.15
N ALA A 442 -1.59 -11.28 3.86
CA ALA A 442 -2.61 -12.19 3.35
C ALA A 442 -3.82 -12.23 4.30
N PRO A 443 -5.07 -12.22 3.81
CA PRO A 443 -6.25 -12.40 4.66
C PRO A 443 -6.28 -13.83 5.22
N VAL A 444 -6.58 -13.97 6.53
CA VAL A 444 -6.55 -15.25 7.23
C VAL A 444 -7.79 -15.54 8.08
N GLY A 445 -8.82 -14.71 7.97
CA GLY A 445 -10.07 -14.87 8.68
C GLY A 445 -10.73 -13.57 9.05
N PHE A 446 -11.68 -13.67 9.97
CA PHE A 446 -12.45 -12.54 10.48
C PHE A 446 -12.49 -12.60 12.01
N ASP A 447 -12.65 -11.44 12.64
CA ASP A 447 -12.98 -11.32 14.05
C ASP A 447 -14.48 -11.62 14.31
N LYS A 448 -14.89 -11.49 15.55
CA LYS A 448 -16.30 -11.65 15.97
C LYS A 448 -17.29 -10.64 15.34
N ASP A 449 -16.78 -9.51 14.88
CA ASP A 449 -17.57 -8.43 14.25
C ASP A 449 -17.54 -8.52 12.71
N ASN A 450 -17.03 -9.63 12.16
CA ASN A 450 -16.83 -9.89 10.73
C ASN A 450 -15.88 -8.88 10.04
N LEU A 451 -14.93 -8.33 10.78
CA LEU A 451 -13.85 -7.52 10.21
C LEU A 451 -12.64 -8.39 9.88
N PRO A 452 -11.99 -8.15 8.72
CA PRO A 452 -10.88 -8.99 8.28
C PRO A 452 -9.66 -8.95 9.19
N VAL A 453 -8.95 -10.08 9.27
CA VAL A 453 -7.67 -10.26 9.94
C VAL A 453 -6.61 -10.65 8.90
N GLY A 454 -5.42 -10.05 9.00
CA GLY A 454 -4.29 -10.33 8.11
C GLY A 454 -3.09 -10.96 8.82
N LEU A 455 -2.47 -11.91 8.13
CA LEU A 455 -1.15 -12.45 8.43
C LEU A 455 -0.11 -11.69 7.61
N GLN A 456 0.93 -11.17 8.24
CA GLN A 456 2.09 -10.63 7.58
C GLN A 456 3.19 -11.70 7.49
N LEU A 457 3.75 -11.92 6.29
CA LEU A 457 4.98 -12.67 6.07
C LEU A 457 6.08 -11.71 5.62
N ILE A 458 7.21 -11.73 6.33
CA ILE A 458 8.39 -10.88 6.06
C ILE A 458 9.46 -11.79 5.45
N GLY A 459 10.03 -11.38 4.33
CA GLY A 459 11.10 -12.09 3.66
C GLY A 459 12.46 -11.40 3.78
N ASN A 460 13.51 -12.12 3.46
CA ASN A 460 14.82 -11.51 3.28
C ASN A 460 14.85 -10.68 1.99
N TYR A 461 15.87 -9.87 1.78
CA TYR A 461 16.01 -9.04 0.57
C TYR A 461 15.78 -9.84 -0.71
N TRP A 462 14.99 -9.27 -1.62
CA TRP A 462 14.72 -9.81 -2.96
C TRP A 462 13.94 -11.13 -2.97
N SER A 463 13.22 -11.45 -1.90
CA SER A 463 12.42 -12.66 -1.79
C SER A 463 10.93 -12.46 -2.14
N GLU A 464 10.60 -11.45 -2.92
CA GLU A 464 9.21 -11.17 -3.34
C GLU A 464 8.55 -12.40 -3.99
N SER A 465 9.28 -13.10 -4.89
CA SER A 465 8.79 -14.34 -5.52
C SER A 465 8.45 -15.42 -4.49
N GLN A 466 9.26 -15.57 -3.45
CA GLN A 466 9.00 -16.55 -2.38
C GLN A 466 7.75 -16.15 -1.60
N LEU A 467 7.62 -14.87 -1.21
CA LEU A 467 6.47 -14.39 -0.45
C LEU A 467 5.16 -14.56 -1.24
N LEU A 468 5.16 -14.18 -2.52
CA LEU A 468 4.00 -14.36 -3.41
C LEU A 468 3.64 -15.83 -3.58
N SER A 469 4.64 -16.70 -3.78
CA SER A 469 4.44 -18.14 -3.94
C SER A 469 3.85 -18.79 -2.68
N VAL A 470 4.37 -18.45 -1.48
CA VAL A 470 3.85 -18.99 -0.21
C VAL A 470 2.40 -18.56 0.02
N VAL A 471 2.09 -17.27 -0.18
CA VAL A 471 0.72 -16.76 -0.02
C VAL A 471 -0.22 -17.34 -1.07
N HIS A 472 0.21 -17.47 -2.33
CA HIS A 472 -0.59 -18.09 -3.39
C HIS A 472 -0.96 -19.54 -3.04
N GLN A 473 0.01 -20.37 -2.59
CA GLN A 473 -0.27 -21.75 -2.19
C GLN A 473 -1.17 -21.82 -0.94
N TYR A 474 -1.00 -20.91 0.02
CA TYR A 474 -1.90 -20.78 1.15
C TYR A 474 -3.33 -20.45 0.69
N GLN A 475 -3.49 -19.55 -0.26
CA GLN A 475 -4.77 -19.17 -0.85
C GLN A 475 -5.42 -20.30 -1.66
N GLN A 476 -4.64 -21.20 -2.26
CA GLN A 476 -5.17 -22.41 -2.89
C GLN A 476 -5.69 -23.44 -1.86
N ALA A 477 -5.17 -23.41 -0.63
CA ALA A 477 -5.57 -24.32 0.46
C ALA A 477 -6.64 -23.73 1.39
N THR A 478 -7.05 -22.46 1.15
CA THR A 478 -8.04 -21.71 1.94
C THR A 478 -8.90 -20.84 1.02
N ASP A 479 -9.96 -20.22 1.55
CA ASP A 479 -10.88 -19.40 0.77
C ASP A 479 -11.03 -17.95 1.28
N TRP A 480 -10.18 -17.51 2.21
CA TRP A 480 -10.30 -16.18 2.83
C TRP A 480 -10.21 -15.03 1.82
N HIS A 481 -9.34 -15.14 0.83
CA HIS A 481 -9.15 -14.15 -0.24
C HIS A 481 -10.32 -14.10 -1.25
N THR A 482 -11.21 -15.09 -1.26
CA THR A 482 -12.39 -15.12 -2.14
C THR A 482 -13.61 -14.48 -1.50
N LYS A 483 -13.57 -14.23 -0.19
CA LYS A 483 -14.67 -13.54 0.53
C LYS A 483 -14.76 -12.10 0.06
N ARG A 484 -15.98 -11.58 0.00
CA ARG A 484 -16.27 -10.21 -0.44
C ARG A 484 -17.08 -9.47 0.60
N ALA A 485 -16.86 -8.18 0.68
CA ALA A 485 -17.64 -7.26 1.50
C ALA A 485 -19.09 -7.18 0.97
N ALA A 486 -20.07 -6.99 1.85
CA ALA A 486 -21.49 -6.96 1.46
C ALA A 486 -21.79 -5.90 0.39
N ILE A 487 -21.14 -4.73 0.46
CA ILE A 487 -21.31 -3.67 -0.55
C ILE A 487 -20.82 -4.09 -1.94
N ALA A 488 -19.83 -4.98 -2.01
CA ALA A 488 -19.32 -5.50 -3.28
C ALA A 488 -20.29 -6.47 -3.95
N GLU A 489 -21.24 -7.07 -3.18
CA GLU A 489 -22.30 -7.95 -3.67
C GLU A 489 -23.44 -7.16 -4.34
N GLU A 490 -23.50 -5.83 -4.18
CA GLU A 490 -24.52 -5.01 -4.83
C GLU A 490 -24.29 -4.96 -6.34
N ASN A 491 -25.26 -5.40 -7.12
CA ASN A 491 -25.23 -5.29 -8.58
C ASN A 491 -25.31 -3.82 -9.01
N ALA A 492 -24.46 -3.42 -9.95
CA ALA A 492 -24.41 -2.05 -10.53
C ALA A 492 -25.47 -1.86 -11.62
#